data_e28a0ffc786ea4220885267bfee009cf
#
_entry.id   e28a0ffc786ea4220885267bfee009cf
#
_cell.length_a   1.000
_cell.length_b   1.000
_cell.length_c   1.000
_cell.angle_alpha   90.00
_cell.angle_beta   90.00
_cell.angle_gamma   90.00
#
_symmetry.space_group_name_H-M   'P 1'
#
loop_
_entity.id
_entity.type
_entity.pdbx_description
1 polymer ?
#
loop_
_entity_poly.entity_id
_entity_poly.type
_entity_poly.pdbx_seq_one_letter_code
_entity_poly.pdbx_strand_id
1 'polypeptide(L)'
;MPGQNRSMTEAPPPAEQPRNPLHGVTLEAMVRALESHYGWAELARRIPIRCFAIDPSVKSSLSFLRKTPWARDKVEGLYLFMLREVRRAQRG
;
A
#
# COMPACT_ATOMS: atom_id res chain seq x y z
N MET A 1 20.01 -3.79 -27.38
CA MET A 1 19.50 -3.72 -26.88
C MET A 1 19.01 -3.62 -26.52
N PRO A 2 19.37 -3.55 -26.68
CA PRO A 2 18.79 -3.56 -25.94
C PRO A 2 18.30 -3.65 -25.37
N GLY A 3 18.56 -3.76 -25.48
CA GLY A 3 18.01 -3.86 -24.59
C GLY A 3 17.94 -3.85 -24.03
N GLN A 4 18.04 -3.78 -24.11
CA GLN A 4 17.79 -3.79 -23.41
C GLN A 4 17.48 -3.67 -22.81
N ASN A 5 17.87 -3.48 -23.10
CA ASN A 5 17.43 -3.40 -22.34
C ASN A 5 17.02 -3.27 -21.83
N ARG A 6 17.07 -3.23 -21.92
CA ARG A 6 16.49 -3.19 -21.27
C ARG A 6 16.09 -3.18 -20.56
N SER A 7 16.41 -3.14 -20.79
CA SER A 7 15.90 -3.24 -19.96
C SER A 7 15.62 -3.20 -19.34
N MET A 8 15.77 -3.16 -19.46
CA MET A 8 15.39 -3.21 -18.80
C MET A 8 14.95 -3.06 -18.09
N THR A 9 15.28 -2.93 -18.22
CA THR A 9 14.80 -2.89 -17.53
C THR A 9 14.22 -2.96 -16.89
N GLU A 10 14.31 -3.05 -16.70
CA GLU A 10 13.81 -3.25 -16.21
C GLU A 10 13.56 -3.51 -15.34
N ALA A 11 13.82 -3.66 -15.15
CA ALA A 11 13.68 -3.97 -14.36
C ALA A 11 13.54 -4.22 -13.57
N PRO A 12 13.47 -4.42 -13.07
CA PRO A 12 13.26 -4.78 -12.30
C PRO A 12 12.90 -5.09 -11.66
N PRO A 13 12.85 -5.26 -11.20
CA PRO A 13 12.47 -5.69 -10.56
C PRO A 13 11.80 -6.18 -10.14
N PRO A 14 11.75 -6.33 -9.89
CA PRO A 14 11.18 -6.90 -9.53
C PRO A 14 10.48 -7.44 -9.16
N ALA A 15 10.82 -7.72 -9.03
CA ALA A 15 10.06 -8.23 -8.43
C ALA A 15 8.84 -8.02 -8.21
N GLU A 16 8.61 -7.66 -8.37
CA GLU A 16 7.64 -7.52 -8.17
C GLU A 16 6.65 -7.56 -8.64
N GLN A 17 6.72 -7.85 -9.09
CA GLN A 17 5.74 -7.45 -9.30
C GLN A 17 4.86 -7.68 -10.40
N PRO A 18 5.02 -8.28 -11.51
CA PRO A 18 4.10 -8.35 -12.63
C PRO A 18 2.75 -8.91 -12.27
N ARG A 19 2.71 -9.88 -11.41
CA ARG A 19 1.43 -10.42 -10.99
C ARG A 19 0.94 -9.84 -9.68
N ASN A 20 1.61 -8.78 -9.27
CA ASN A 20 1.24 -8.09 -8.06
C ASN A 20 -0.08 -7.36 -8.29
N PRO A 21 -1.12 -7.66 -7.51
CA PRO A 21 -2.40 -6.94 -7.67
C PRO A 21 -2.30 -5.47 -7.35
N LEU A 22 -1.17 -5.03 -6.81
CA LEU A 22 -0.92 -3.63 -6.55
C LEU A 22 -0.30 -2.90 -7.73
N HIS A 23 -0.10 -3.60 -8.84
CA HIS A 23 0.46 -2.98 -10.02
C HIS A 23 -0.42 -1.81 -10.45
N GLY A 24 0.18 -0.63 -10.58
CA GLY A 24 -0.56 0.55 -10.97
C GLY A 24 -1.27 1.27 -9.83
N VAL A 25 -1.25 0.71 -8.63
CA VAL A 25 -1.87 1.36 -7.47
C VAL A 25 -0.79 2.06 -6.67
N THR A 26 -0.96 3.37 -6.47
CA THR A 26 0.04 4.13 -5.74
C THR A 26 -0.12 3.96 -4.23
N LEU A 27 0.96 4.25 -3.51
CA LEU A 27 0.91 4.22 -2.05
C LEU A 27 -0.13 5.20 -1.53
N GLU A 28 -0.24 6.37 -2.14
CA GLU A 28 -1.25 7.34 -1.75
C GLU A 28 -2.66 6.78 -1.91
N ALA A 29 -2.92 6.10 -3.03
CA ALA A 29 -4.23 5.52 -3.27
C ALA A 29 -4.55 4.46 -2.21
N MET A 30 -3.56 3.66 -1.82
CA MET A 30 -3.75 2.64 -0.80
C MET A 30 -4.08 3.28 0.55
N VAL A 31 -3.33 4.31 0.94
CA VAL A 31 -3.57 4.98 2.23
C VAL A 31 -4.95 5.63 2.25
N ARG A 32 -5.32 6.30 1.17
CA ARG A 32 -6.64 6.94 1.10
C ARG A 32 -7.77 5.92 1.18
N ALA A 33 -7.61 4.80 0.49
CA ALA A 33 -8.62 3.74 0.52
C ALA A 33 -8.75 3.13 1.91
N LEU A 34 -7.63 2.89 2.56
CA LEU A 34 -7.63 2.31 3.90
C LEU A 34 -8.26 3.28 4.91
N GLU A 35 -7.92 4.56 4.79
CA GLU A 35 -8.48 5.55 5.69
C GLU A 35 -9.99 5.65 5.49
N SER A 36 -10.44 5.62 4.25
CA SER A 36 -11.86 5.69 3.93
C SER A 36 -12.62 4.48 4.47
N HIS A 37 -12.00 3.32 4.38
CA HIS A 37 -12.66 2.08 4.78
C HIS A 37 -12.64 1.85 6.30
N TYR A 38 -11.49 2.06 6.92
CA TYR A 38 -11.31 1.78 8.35
C TYR A 38 -11.34 3.01 9.24
N GLY A 39 -10.88 4.16 8.73
CA GLY A 39 -10.65 5.35 9.55
C GLY A 39 -9.28 5.27 10.22
N TRP A 40 -8.78 6.44 10.64
CA TRP A 40 -7.43 6.51 11.22
C TRP A 40 -7.29 5.71 12.51
N ALA A 41 -8.31 5.75 13.36
CA ALA A 41 -8.24 5.05 14.65
C ALA A 41 -8.07 3.54 14.45
N GLU A 42 -8.82 2.97 13.52
CA GLU A 42 -8.71 1.54 13.25
C GLU A 42 -7.41 1.21 12.56
N LEU A 43 -6.94 2.10 11.68
CA LEU A 43 -5.65 1.90 11.04
C LEU A 43 -4.53 1.86 12.07
N ALA A 44 -4.56 2.77 13.04
CA ALA A 44 -3.56 2.80 14.10
C ALA A 44 -3.59 1.53 14.94
N ARG A 45 -4.77 0.95 15.11
CA ARG A 45 -4.90 -0.29 15.86
C ARG A 45 -4.31 -1.47 15.09
N ARG A 46 -4.53 -1.50 13.77
CA ARG A 46 -4.06 -2.60 12.94
C ARG A 46 -2.59 -2.47 12.58
N ILE A 47 -2.12 -1.24 12.37
CA ILE A 47 -0.73 -0.95 12.06
C ILE A 47 -0.30 0.15 13.04
N PRO A 48 0.29 -0.22 14.17
CA PRO A 48 0.56 0.75 15.26
C PRO A 48 1.78 1.62 14.96
N ILE A 49 1.60 2.57 14.06
CA ILE A 49 2.64 3.56 13.74
C ILE A 49 2.11 4.95 14.05
N ARG A 50 3.03 5.85 14.40
CA ARG A 50 2.66 7.18 14.89
C ARG A 50 1.86 7.98 13.88
N CYS A 51 2.20 7.86 12.62
CA CYS A 51 1.55 8.68 11.60
C CYS A 51 0.07 8.33 11.43
N PHE A 52 -0.37 7.21 11.98
CA PHE A 52 -1.79 6.85 11.98
C PHE A 52 -2.45 7.22 13.30
N ALA A 53 -1.66 7.34 14.36
CA ALA A 53 -2.20 7.53 15.71
C ALA A 53 -2.22 8.98 16.15
N ILE A 54 -1.24 9.77 15.73
CA ILE A 54 -1.05 11.14 16.22
C ILE A 54 -1.14 12.10 15.04
N ASP A 55 -2.11 13.01 15.09
CA ASP A 55 -2.36 13.99 14.03
C ASP A 55 -2.32 13.33 12.65
N PRO A 56 -3.12 12.27 12.45
CA PRO A 56 -3.01 11.50 11.22
C PRO A 56 -3.43 12.30 10.00
N SER A 57 -2.68 12.12 8.92
CA SER A 57 -3.02 12.69 7.63
C SER A 57 -2.40 11.83 6.55
N VAL A 58 -2.94 11.94 5.33
CA VAL A 58 -2.38 11.21 4.20
C VAL A 58 -0.95 11.66 3.96
N LYS A 59 -0.72 12.97 4.02
CA LYS A 59 0.60 13.52 3.74
C LYS A 59 1.67 13.02 4.70
N SER A 60 1.40 13.09 6.01
CA SER A 60 2.37 12.63 7.00
C SER A 60 2.58 11.13 6.92
N SER A 61 1.52 10.38 6.62
CA SER A 61 1.62 8.94 6.46
C SER A 61 2.51 8.58 5.28
N LEU A 62 2.32 9.25 4.15
CA LEU A 62 3.14 8.99 2.97
C LEU A 62 4.60 9.30 3.23
N SER A 63 4.86 10.42 3.92
CA SER A 63 6.23 10.81 4.24
C SER A 63 6.94 9.72 5.05
N PHE A 64 6.26 9.19 6.06
CA PHE A 64 6.82 8.12 6.89
C PHE A 64 6.98 6.81 6.09
N LEU A 65 5.94 6.44 5.36
CA LEU A 65 5.92 5.14 4.67
C LEU A 65 6.96 5.06 3.56
N ARG A 66 7.22 6.19 2.90
CA ARG A 66 8.24 6.20 1.84
C ARG A 66 9.62 5.89 2.36
N LYS A 67 9.87 6.15 3.63
CA LYS A 67 11.18 5.92 4.26
C LYS A 67 11.23 4.64 5.08
N THR A 68 10.12 3.92 5.18
CA THR A 68 10.01 2.82 6.13
C THR A 68 9.43 1.58 5.45
N PRO A 69 10.30 0.78 4.80
CA PRO A 69 9.83 -0.37 4.01
C PRO A 69 8.95 -1.36 4.78
N TRP A 70 9.29 -1.66 6.03
CA TRP A 70 8.49 -2.63 6.79
C TRP A 70 7.05 -2.13 7.02
N ALA A 71 6.91 -0.83 7.25
CA ALA A 71 5.58 -0.24 7.45
C ALA A 71 4.81 -0.21 6.13
N ARG A 72 5.50 0.09 5.04
CA ARG A 72 4.88 0.08 3.73
C ARG A 72 4.36 -1.31 3.38
N ASP A 73 5.14 -2.35 3.72
CA ASP A 73 4.70 -3.73 3.50
C ASP A 73 3.43 -4.03 4.28
N LYS A 74 3.32 -3.54 5.50
CA LYS A 74 2.13 -3.73 6.31
C LYS A 74 0.91 -3.04 5.69
N VAL A 75 1.12 -1.84 5.16
CA VAL A 75 0.04 -1.11 4.49
C VAL A 75 -0.43 -1.88 3.26
N GLU A 76 0.50 -2.38 2.46
CA GLU A 76 0.15 -3.14 1.27
C GLU A 76 -0.61 -4.42 1.64
N GLY A 77 -0.16 -5.10 2.67
CA GLY A 77 -0.83 -6.31 3.13
C GLY A 77 -2.25 -6.03 3.60
N LEU A 78 -2.42 -4.97 4.36
CA LEU A 78 -3.75 -4.59 4.83
C LEU A 78 -4.66 -4.17 3.68
N TYR A 79 -4.09 -3.48 2.70
CA TYR A 79 -4.86 -3.07 1.53
C TYR A 79 -5.39 -4.30 0.78
N LEU A 80 -4.55 -5.31 0.58
CA LEU A 80 -4.98 -6.54 -0.08
C LEU A 80 -6.03 -7.28 0.75
N PHE A 81 -5.87 -7.29 2.06
CA PHE A 81 -6.84 -7.89 2.94
C PHE A 81 -8.19 -7.16 2.83
N MET A 82 -8.15 -5.84 2.83
CA MET A 82 -9.36 -5.03 2.68
C MET A 82 -10.08 -5.34 1.37
N LEU A 83 -9.32 -5.45 0.28
CA LEU A 83 -9.93 -5.77 -1.01
C LEU A 83 -10.65 -7.10 -0.99
N ARG A 84 -10.07 -8.09 -0.32
CA ARG A 84 -10.72 -9.39 -0.19
C ARG A 84 -11.99 -9.29 0.64
N GLU A 85 -11.95 -8.50 1.71
CA GLU A 85 -13.14 -8.30 2.54
C GLU A 85 -14.27 -7.63 1.77
N VAL A 86 -13.93 -6.61 1.00
CA VAL A 86 -14.92 -5.89 0.21
C VAL A 86 -15.55 -6.80 -0.84
N ARG A 87 -14.71 -7.59 -1.50
CA ARG A 87 -15.21 -8.52 -2.50
C ARG A 87 -16.13 -9.57 -1.89
N ARG A 88 -15.77 -10.08 -0.73
CA ARG A 88 -16.58 -11.06 -0.02
C ARG A 88 -17.92 -10.48 0.39
N ALA A 89 -17.91 -9.25 0.87
CA ALA A 89 -19.15 -8.58 1.27
C ALA A 89 -20.07 -8.36 0.07
N GLN A 90 -19.50 -8.02 -1.08
CA GLN A 90 -20.29 -7.81 -2.28
C GLN A 90 -20.91 -9.09 -2.80
N ARG A 91 -20.25 -10.20 -2.53
CA ARG A 91 -20.74 -11.48 -2.98
C ARG A 91 -21.89 -11.99 -2.13
N GLY A 92 -21.81 -11.62 -0.88
CA GLY A 92 -22.64 -12.19 0.11
C GLY A 92 -23.95 -11.70 0.27
#